data_290b2f8af21ba676e8162cc456ee9c5f
#
_entry.id   290b2f8af21ba676e8162cc456ee9c5f
#
_cell.length_a   1.000
_cell.length_b   1.000
_cell.length_c   1.000
_cell.angle_alpha   90.00
_cell.angle_beta   90.00
_cell.angle_gamma   90.00
#
_symmetry.space_group_name_H-M   'P 1'
#
loop_
_entity.id
_entity.type
_entity.pdbx_description
1 polymer ?
#
loop_
_entity_poly.entity_id
_entity_poly.type
_entity_poly.pdbx_seq_one_letter_code
_entity_poly.pdbx_strand_id
1 'polypeptide(L)'
;MKVLDIIQEQTRERNFSFEVLPPLKGTGTDALFATIDKLKDFDPLFINITTHHSEYVYKELEDGNFERQRIRRRPGTIAIAAAIQNKYHIPVIPHVICSGATTEDIEYELLDLQFLGISNLLLLRGDKAKDDKTFKPIKNGHAHTTQLIEQVNRFNEGFFVDGTPIKKPGVPFEYGVACYPEKHEEAPNLELDMQYLKQKQDLGAQYAVTQLFFDNRKYFDFVEKARKMGITIPIIPGIKPFAKLSQLTIVPKTFHCDLPQELASEVLKCKTDDDAKALGVEWTTQQCKELYESGVKNIHFYTVSAVDMVRQVVENLF
;
A
#
# COMPACT_ATOMS: atom_id res chain seq x y z
N MET A 1 13.40 -13.13 6.51
CA MET A 1 12.84 -12.56 7.77
C MET A 1 11.37 -12.27 7.49
N LYS A 2 10.49 -12.68 8.37
CA LYS A 2 9.05 -12.50 8.22
C LYS A 2 8.64 -11.14 8.75
N VAL A 3 7.70 -10.46 8.07
CA VAL A 3 7.29 -9.09 8.47
C VAL A 3 6.60 -9.09 9.83
N LEU A 4 5.85 -10.13 10.15
CA LEU A 4 5.22 -10.23 11.46
C LEU A 4 6.27 -10.25 12.58
N ASP A 5 7.35 -11.03 12.40
CA ASP A 5 8.47 -11.08 13.35
C ASP A 5 9.12 -9.67 13.47
N ILE A 6 9.36 -9.02 12.32
CA ILE A 6 9.92 -7.65 12.30
C ILE A 6 9.04 -6.68 13.10
N ILE A 7 7.71 -6.75 12.96
CA ILE A 7 6.77 -5.86 13.65
C ILE A 7 6.71 -6.16 15.16
N GLN A 8 6.77 -7.44 15.55
CA GLN A 8 6.59 -7.88 16.92
C GLN A 8 7.87 -7.84 17.77
N GLU A 9 9.03 -8.11 17.17
CA GLU A 9 10.32 -8.22 17.85
C GLU A 9 11.05 -6.88 18.03
N GLN A 10 10.41 -5.75 17.64
CA GLN A 10 11.03 -4.44 17.74
C GLN A 10 11.30 -4.03 19.20
N THR A 11 12.56 -3.75 19.49
CA THR A 11 13.00 -3.20 20.79
C THR A 11 12.86 -1.69 20.84
N ARG A 12 12.83 -1.00 19.68
CA ARG A 12 12.61 0.45 19.62
C ARG A 12 11.13 0.78 19.84
N GLU A 13 10.87 1.82 20.58
CA GLU A 13 9.51 2.30 20.85
C GLU A 13 8.85 2.93 19.62
N ARG A 14 9.66 3.50 18.71
CA ARG A 14 9.21 4.16 17.48
C ARG A 14 9.88 3.51 16.29
N ASN A 15 9.08 3.12 15.34
CA ASN A 15 9.54 2.51 14.10
C ASN A 15 8.69 3.00 12.93
N PHE A 16 9.24 2.91 11.74
CA PHE A 16 8.48 3.22 10.54
C PHE A 16 8.84 2.28 9.37
N SER A 17 7.97 2.27 8.41
CA SER A 17 8.14 1.70 7.08
C SER A 17 7.65 2.69 6.04
N PHE A 18 7.98 2.50 4.80
CA PHE A 18 7.47 3.36 3.74
C PHE A 18 7.23 2.61 2.43
N GLU A 19 6.42 3.21 1.55
CA GLU A 19 6.24 2.65 0.23
C GLU A 19 6.99 3.46 -0.83
N VAL A 20 7.37 2.78 -1.91
CA VAL A 20 7.93 3.40 -3.11
C VAL A 20 7.09 3.07 -4.33
N LEU A 21 7.07 4.03 -5.25
CA LEU A 21 6.44 3.88 -6.54
C LEU A 21 7.48 3.47 -7.59
N PRO A 22 7.30 2.35 -8.32
CA PRO A 22 8.16 2.03 -9.45
C PRO A 22 8.29 3.20 -10.42
N PRO A 23 9.48 3.50 -10.97
CA PRO A 23 9.68 4.63 -11.87
C PRO A 23 8.88 4.46 -13.17
N LEU A 24 8.70 5.54 -13.92
CA LEU A 24 8.11 5.41 -15.25
C LEU A 24 9.07 4.65 -16.19
N LYS A 25 8.53 3.94 -17.17
CA LYS A 25 9.34 3.25 -18.19
C LYS A 25 10.24 4.26 -18.92
N GLY A 26 11.50 3.88 -19.10
CA GLY A 26 12.50 4.73 -19.75
C GLY A 26 13.26 5.70 -18.82
N THR A 27 12.95 5.72 -17.50
CA THR A 27 13.63 6.60 -16.52
C THR A 27 14.59 5.78 -15.68
N GLY A 28 15.18 4.80 -15.83
CA GLY A 28 16.15 4.09 -14.99
C GLY A 28 15.75 3.96 -13.51
N THR A 29 16.71 3.53 -12.69
CA THR A 29 16.51 3.28 -11.25
C THR A 29 16.88 4.46 -10.35
N ASP A 30 17.52 5.50 -10.88
CA ASP A 30 18.15 6.56 -10.07
C ASP A 30 17.17 7.32 -9.19
N ALA A 31 16.01 7.67 -9.73
CA ALA A 31 14.97 8.37 -8.96
C ALA A 31 14.39 7.50 -7.83
N LEU A 32 14.27 6.19 -8.06
CA LEU A 32 13.83 5.22 -7.05
C LEU A 32 14.86 5.12 -5.92
N PHE A 33 16.13 4.93 -6.29
CA PHE A 33 17.20 4.81 -5.30
C PHE A 33 17.42 6.12 -4.54
N ALA A 34 17.33 7.28 -5.20
CA ALA A 34 17.38 8.58 -4.54
C ALA A 34 16.26 8.75 -3.48
N THR A 35 15.06 8.18 -3.71
CA THR A 35 13.99 8.16 -2.72
C THR A 35 14.38 7.32 -1.49
N ILE A 36 14.93 6.13 -1.70
CA ILE A 36 15.33 5.22 -0.62
C ILE A 36 16.54 5.80 0.15
N ASP A 37 17.51 6.36 -0.56
CA ASP A 37 18.72 6.97 0.02
C ASP A 37 18.40 8.12 0.99
N LYS A 38 17.25 8.80 0.85
CA LYS A 38 16.80 9.84 1.78
C LYS A 38 16.29 9.30 3.12
N LEU A 39 15.87 8.04 3.18
CA LEU A 39 15.19 7.47 4.35
C LEU A 39 15.93 6.26 4.97
N LYS A 40 16.84 5.61 4.24
CA LYS A 40 17.51 4.37 4.68
C LYS A 40 18.31 4.54 5.99
N ASP A 41 18.92 5.70 6.19
CA ASP A 41 19.80 5.96 7.33
C ASP A 41 19.02 6.10 8.67
N PHE A 42 17.69 6.22 8.59
CA PHE A 42 16.79 6.16 9.75
C PHE A 42 16.31 4.74 10.07
N ASP A 43 16.86 3.74 9.39
CA ASP A 43 16.64 2.32 9.63
C ASP A 43 15.15 1.91 9.57
N PRO A 44 14.50 2.06 8.41
CA PRO A 44 13.11 1.64 8.21
C PRO A 44 12.96 0.13 8.33
N LEU A 45 11.83 -0.34 8.86
CA LEU A 45 11.58 -1.76 9.07
C LEU A 45 11.49 -2.55 7.77
N PHE A 46 10.82 -1.98 6.78
CA PHE A 46 10.61 -2.57 5.46
C PHE A 46 10.18 -1.52 4.43
N ILE A 47 10.26 -1.89 3.17
CA ILE A 47 9.84 -1.04 2.05
C ILE A 47 8.75 -1.75 1.27
N ASN A 48 7.56 -1.12 1.19
CA ASN A 48 6.49 -1.56 0.31
C ASN A 48 6.75 -1.07 -1.12
N ILE A 49 6.37 -1.88 -2.10
CA ILE A 49 6.52 -1.55 -3.52
C ILE A 49 5.16 -1.63 -4.18
N THR A 50 4.64 -0.48 -4.62
CA THR A 50 3.33 -0.42 -5.24
C THR A 50 3.30 -1.13 -6.58
N THR A 51 2.17 -1.74 -6.90
CA THR A 51 1.91 -2.36 -8.20
C THR A 51 0.90 -1.52 -8.97
N HIS A 52 1.19 -1.28 -10.24
CA HIS A 52 0.28 -0.63 -11.17
C HIS A 52 -0.01 -1.55 -12.35
N HIS A 53 -1.29 -1.83 -12.56
CA HIS A 53 -1.73 -2.62 -13.71
C HIS A 53 -1.50 -1.88 -15.03
N SER A 54 -1.60 -2.62 -16.13
CA SER A 54 -1.55 -2.04 -17.47
C SER A 54 -2.79 -1.17 -17.72
N GLU A 55 -2.59 -0.03 -18.33
CA GLU A 55 -3.66 0.85 -18.80
C GLU A 55 -4.05 0.51 -20.23
N TYR A 56 -5.28 0.83 -20.60
CA TYR A 56 -5.71 0.79 -21.99
C TYR A 56 -5.73 2.22 -22.53
N VAL A 57 -5.19 2.39 -23.73
CA VAL A 57 -5.28 3.64 -24.50
C VAL A 57 -5.91 3.34 -25.84
N TYR A 58 -6.60 4.31 -26.40
CA TYR A 58 -7.16 4.23 -27.75
C TYR A 58 -6.24 5.01 -28.68
N LYS A 59 -5.66 4.31 -29.65
CA LYS A 59 -4.84 4.90 -30.70
C LYS A 59 -5.71 5.06 -31.95
N GLU A 60 -5.80 6.29 -32.47
CA GLU A 60 -6.45 6.57 -33.72
C GLU A 60 -5.62 5.99 -34.88
N LEU A 61 -6.29 5.27 -35.78
CA LEU A 61 -5.72 4.67 -36.99
C LEU A 61 -5.93 5.62 -38.17
N GLU A 62 -5.19 5.41 -39.24
CA GLU A 62 -5.26 6.23 -40.46
C GLU A 62 -6.65 6.23 -41.12
N ASP A 63 -7.47 5.20 -40.91
CA ASP A 63 -8.84 5.07 -41.38
C ASP A 63 -9.90 5.74 -40.48
N GLY A 64 -9.47 6.45 -39.41
CA GLY A 64 -10.34 7.09 -38.42
C GLY A 64 -10.92 6.16 -37.38
N ASN A 65 -10.59 4.89 -37.37
CA ASN A 65 -10.95 3.95 -36.32
C ASN A 65 -9.99 4.05 -35.11
N PHE A 66 -10.42 3.52 -33.97
CA PHE A 66 -9.61 3.48 -32.77
C PHE A 66 -9.23 2.04 -32.41
N GLU A 67 -7.92 1.80 -32.28
CA GLU A 67 -7.39 0.54 -31.76
C GLU A 67 -7.17 0.65 -30.25
N ARG A 68 -7.70 -0.31 -29.48
CA ARG A 68 -7.46 -0.41 -28.05
C ARG A 68 -6.12 -1.10 -27.79
N GLN A 69 -5.13 -0.34 -27.27
CA GLN A 69 -3.81 -0.87 -26.96
C GLN A 69 -3.59 -0.95 -25.45
N ARG A 70 -3.02 -2.07 -24.98
CA ARG A 70 -2.60 -2.24 -23.58
C ARG A 70 -1.20 -1.65 -23.41
N ILE A 71 -1.07 -0.69 -22.48
CA ILE A 71 0.20 -0.03 -22.19
C ILE A 71 0.61 -0.31 -20.75
N ARG A 72 1.84 -0.79 -20.56
CA ARG A 72 2.49 -0.87 -19.25
C ARG A 72 3.40 0.35 -19.10
N ARG A 73 3.13 1.19 -18.08
CA ARG A 73 3.85 2.46 -17.88
C ARG A 73 5.02 2.34 -16.91
N ARG A 74 5.09 1.26 -16.12
CA ARG A 74 6.09 1.05 -15.07
C ARG A 74 6.68 -0.35 -15.17
N PRO A 75 7.93 -0.56 -14.68
CA PRO A 75 8.49 -1.89 -14.51
C PRO A 75 7.62 -2.74 -13.58
N GLY A 76 7.79 -4.06 -13.66
CA GLY A 76 7.14 -4.99 -12.75
C GLY A 76 7.67 -4.82 -11.31
N THR A 77 6.77 -4.92 -10.34
CA THR A 77 7.07 -4.81 -8.91
C THR A 77 8.14 -5.80 -8.46
N ILE A 78 8.15 -7.00 -9.00
CA ILE A 78 9.12 -8.06 -8.70
C ILE A 78 10.56 -7.63 -9.04
N ALA A 79 10.77 -7.06 -10.23
CA ALA A 79 12.09 -6.57 -10.64
C ALA A 79 12.60 -5.44 -9.71
N ILE A 80 11.70 -4.55 -9.30
CA ILE A 80 12.01 -3.48 -8.35
C ILE A 80 12.32 -4.06 -6.96
N ALA A 81 11.55 -5.04 -6.50
CA ALA A 81 11.79 -5.72 -5.22
C ALA A 81 13.17 -6.38 -5.19
N ALA A 82 13.53 -7.10 -6.24
CA ALA A 82 14.87 -7.72 -6.39
C ALA A 82 15.98 -6.67 -6.36
N ALA A 83 15.82 -5.55 -7.09
CA ALA A 83 16.82 -4.48 -7.14
C ALA A 83 17.01 -3.81 -5.77
N ILE A 84 15.92 -3.52 -5.03
CA ILE A 84 15.99 -2.92 -3.70
C ILE A 84 16.61 -3.90 -2.70
N GLN A 85 16.15 -5.14 -2.65
CA GLN A 85 16.65 -6.14 -1.73
C GLN A 85 18.14 -6.40 -1.93
N ASN A 86 18.59 -6.49 -3.19
CA ASN A 86 20.02 -6.71 -3.51
C ASN A 86 20.89 -5.51 -3.13
N LYS A 87 20.41 -4.28 -3.30
CA LYS A 87 21.22 -3.08 -3.05
C LYS A 87 21.23 -2.66 -1.58
N TYR A 88 20.07 -2.72 -0.92
CA TYR A 88 19.90 -2.11 0.42
C TYR A 88 19.81 -3.12 1.55
N HIS A 89 19.54 -4.39 1.24
CA HIS A 89 19.32 -5.46 2.23
C HIS A 89 18.18 -5.14 3.23
N ILE A 90 17.29 -4.21 2.90
CA ILE A 90 16.09 -3.89 3.65
C ILE A 90 14.98 -4.86 3.19
N PRO A 91 14.19 -5.43 4.12
CA PRO A 91 13.05 -6.26 3.76
C PRO A 91 12.09 -5.54 2.81
N VAL A 92 11.65 -6.22 1.76
CA VAL A 92 10.72 -5.68 0.76
C VAL A 92 9.37 -6.37 0.84
N ILE A 93 8.31 -5.61 0.61
CA ILE A 93 6.93 -6.10 0.55
C ILE A 93 6.32 -5.66 -0.78
N PRO A 94 6.43 -6.47 -1.84
CA PRO A 94 5.74 -6.20 -3.09
C PRO A 94 4.23 -6.31 -2.90
N HIS A 95 3.50 -5.38 -3.54
CA HIS A 95 2.06 -5.45 -3.62
C HIS A 95 1.66 -6.42 -4.73
N VAL A 96 0.78 -7.37 -4.43
CA VAL A 96 0.11 -8.24 -5.40
C VAL A 96 -1.35 -7.82 -5.47
N ILE A 97 -1.86 -7.58 -6.68
CA ILE A 97 -3.18 -6.97 -6.88
C ILE A 97 -4.07 -7.80 -7.82
N CYS A 98 -5.38 -7.83 -7.56
CA CYS A 98 -6.36 -8.43 -8.46
C CYS A 98 -6.54 -7.63 -9.77
N SER A 99 -6.37 -6.31 -9.70
CA SER A 99 -6.64 -5.41 -10.83
C SER A 99 -5.76 -5.71 -12.03
N GLY A 100 -6.39 -6.05 -13.15
CA GLY A 100 -5.71 -6.28 -14.44
C GLY A 100 -4.85 -7.54 -14.50
N ALA A 101 -4.93 -8.46 -13.52
CA ALA A 101 -4.20 -9.71 -13.46
C ALA A 101 -5.17 -10.91 -13.53
N THR A 102 -4.81 -11.93 -14.26
CA THR A 102 -5.45 -13.25 -14.22
C THR A 102 -4.91 -14.05 -13.03
N THR A 103 -5.59 -15.14 -12.68
CA THR A 103 -5.06 -16.08 -11.68
C THR A 103 -3.70 -16.67 -12.10
N GLU A 104 -3.48 -16.84 -13.39
CA GLU A 104 -2.23 -17.32 -13.99
C GLU A 104 -1.12 -16.27 -13.87
N ASP A 105 -1.42 -14.98 -14.17
CA ASP A 105 -0.46 -13.88 -13.96
C ASP A 105 0.01 -13.82 -12.50
N ILE A 106 -0.93 -13.94 -11.56
CA ILE A 106 -0.63 -13.96 -10.11
C ILE A 106 0.24 -15.17 -9.74
N GLU A 107 -0.04 -16.35 -10.28
CA GLU A 107 0.78 -17.55 -10.04
C GLU A 107 2.22 -17.33 -10.49
N TYR A 108 2.44 -16.76 -11.67
CA TYR A 108 3.78 -16.42 -12.14
C TYR A 108 4.47 -15.38 -11.26
N GLU A 109 3.74 -14.38 -10.76
CA GLU A 109 4.29 -13.42 -9.79
C GLU A 109 4.75 -14.13 -8.50
N LEU A 110 3.96 -15.06 -7.98
CA LEU A 110 4.32 -15.84 -6.79
C LEU A 110 5.56 -16.73 -7.03
N LEU A 111 5.64 -17.38 -8.19
CA LEU A 111 6.81 -18.18 -8.57
C LEU A 111 8.09 -17.35 -8.63
N ASP A 112 8.04 -16.18 -9.28
CA ASP A 112 9.17 -15.28 -9.40
C ASP A 112 9.62 -14.75 -8.03
N LEU A 113 8.68 -14.36 -7.17
CA LEU A 113 8.96 -13.89 -5.81
C LEU A 113 9.57 -15.00 -4.95
N GLN A 114 9.05 -16.22 -5.05
CA GLN A 114 9.59 -17.37 -4.33
C GLN A 114 11.03 -17.69 -4.79
N PHE A 115 11.30 -17.61 -6.10
CA PHE A 115 12.64 -17.78 -6.67
C PHE A 115 13.62 -16.75 -6.14
N LEU A 116 13.19 -15.51 -5.93
CA LEU A 116 13.99 -14.42 -5.36
C LEU A 116 14.12 -14.48 -3.84
N GLY A 117 13.49 -15.45 -3.17
CA GLY A 117 13.47 -15.55 -1.72
C GLY A 117 12.65 -14.45 -1.02
N ILE A 118 11.74 -13.80 -1.73
CA ILE A 118 10.82 -12.78 -1.20
C ILE A 118 9.55 -13.50 -0.76
N SER A 119 9.26 -13.51 0.54
CA SER A 119 8.14 -14.23 1.14
C SER A 119 7.11 -13.34 1.83
N ASN A 120 7.29 -12.01 1.80
CA ASN A 120 6.35 -11.06 2.41
C ASN A 120 5.60 -10.30 1.31
N LEU A 121 4.27 -10.21 1.41
CA LEU A 121 3.40 -9.60 0.43
C LEU A 121 2.44 -8.59 1.08
N LEU A 122 1.94 -7.65 0.29
CA LEU A 122 0.71 -6.93 0.60
C LEU A 122 -0.34 -7.27 -0.47
N LEU A 123 -1.42 -7.94 -0.05
CA LEU A 123 -2.46 -8.39 -0.96
C LEU A 123 -3.60 -7.37 -1.03
N LEU A 124 -3.86 -6.88 -2.22
CA LEU A 124 -4.83 -5.81 -2.45
C LEU A 124 -5.78 -6.19 -3.60
N ARG A 125 -6.95 -5.60 -3.62
CA ARG A 125 -7.79 -5.68 -4.82
C ARG A 125 -7.19 -4.85 -5.96
N GLY A 126 -6.60 -3.72 -5.62
CA GLY A 126 -6.18 -2.69 -6.56
C GLY A 126 -7.35 -1.79 -6.97
N ASP A 127 -7.01 -0.71 -7.66
CA ASP A 127 -7.98 0.31 -8.07
C ASP A 127 -8.79 -0.14 -9.29
N LYS A 128 -9.97 0.47 -9.45
CA LYS A 128 -10.75 0.37 -10.68
C LYS A 128 -10.01 1.04 -11.84
N ALA A 129 -10.28 0.61 -13.06
CA ALA A 129 -9.76 1.30 -14.23
C ALA A 129 -10.27 2.76 -14.25
N LYS A 130 -9.45 3.68 -14.78
CA LYS A 130 -9.69 5.13 -14.71
C LYS A 130 -11.08 5.55 -15.23
N ASP A 131 -11.57 4.85 -16.24
CA ASP A 131 -12.85 5.15 -16.90
C ASP A 131 -14.02 4.32 -16.35
N ASP A 132 -13.77 3.40 -15.42
CA ASP A 132 -14.81 2.57 -14.81
C ASP A 132 -15.41 3.24 -13.57
N LYS A 133 -16.73 3.09 -13.40
CA LYS A 133 -17.43 3.59 -12.19
C LYS A 133 -17.17 2.71 -10.96
N THR A 134 -17.03 1.40 -11.18
CA THR A 134 -16.79 0.39 -10.15
C THR A 134 -15.68 -0.54 -10.60
N PHE A 135 -15.05 -1.24 -9.66
CA PHE A 135 -14.05 -2.25 -9.97
C PHE A 135 -14.67 -3.39 -10.79
N LYS A 136 -13.95 -3.81 -11.84
CA LYS A 136 -14.32 -4.98 -12.66
C LYS A 136 -13.09 -5.86 -12.84
N PRO A 137 -13.16 -7.15 -12.43
CA PRO A 137 -12.09 -8.08 -12.72
C PRO A 137 -12.00 -8.33 -14.23
N ILE A 138 -10.80 -8.61 -14.70
CA ILE A 138 -10.64 -9.15 -16.05
C ILE A 138 -11.11 -10.61 -16.10
N LYS A 139 -11.30 -11.15 -17.29
CA LYS A 139 -11.65 -12.57 -17.44
C LYS A 139 -10.58 -13.44 -16.77
N ASN A 140 -10.98 -14.40 -15.97
CA ASN A 140 -10.12 -15.27 -15.16
C ASN A 140 -9.30 -14.52 -14.09
N GLY A 141 -9.69 -13.29 -13.71
CA GLY A 141 -9.10 -12.55 -12.60
C GLY A 141 -9.99 -12.58 -11.37
N HIS A 142 -9.43 -12.17 -10.24
CA HIS A 142 -10.15 -12.08 -8.96
C HIS A 142 -10.95 -10.78 -8.84
N ALA A 143 -12.16 -10.87 -8.29
CA ALA A 143 -13.01 -9.71 -7.99
C ALA A 143 -12.71 -9.09 -6.62
N HIS A 144 -12.21 -9.88 -5.67
CA HIS A 144 -12.00 -9.48 -4.29
C HIS A 144 -10.66 -9.97 -3.75
N THR A 145 -10.09 -9.23 -2.82
CA THR A 145 -8.84 -9.61 -2.13
C THR A 145 -8.95 -10.97 -1.43
N THR A 146 -10.14 -11.35 -0.95
CA THR A 146 -10.35 -12.66 -0.31
C THR A 146 -10.07 -13.82 -1.26
N GLN A 147 -10.45 -13.71 -2.53
CA GLN A 147 -10.14 -14.72 -3.56
C GLN A 147 -8.63 -14.77 -3.88
N LEU A 148 -7.97 -13.62 -3.88
CA LEU A 148 -6.51 -13.55 -4.01
C LEU A 148 -5.81 -14.22 -2.81
N ILE A 149 -6.30 -14.00 -1.59
CA ILE A 149 -5.81 -14.67 -0.38
C ILE A 149 -5.97 -16.19 -0.50
N GLU A 150 -7.13 -16.67 -0.94
CA GLU A 150 -7.37 -18.11 -1.15
C GLU A 150 -6.38 -18.71 -2.17
N GLN A 151 -6.07 -18.00 -3.24
CA GLN A 151 -5.06 -18.45 -4.22
C GLN A 151 -3.66 -18.51 -3.59
N VAL A 152 -3.24 -17.49 -2.84
CA VAL A 152 -1.94 -17.49 -2.15
C VAL A 152 -1.87 -18.61 -1.10
N ASN A 153 -2.94 -18.85 -0.35
CA ASN A 153 -3.00 -19.95 0.61
C ASN A 153 -2.85 -21.30 -0.09
N ARG A 154 -3.55 -21.49 -1.20
CA ARG A 154 -3.44 -22.75 -1.97
C ARG A 154 -2.03 -22.95 -2.54
N PHE A 155 -1.39 -21.88 -2.97
CA PHE A 155 0.03 -21.92 -3.38
C PHE A 155 0.95 -22.29 -2.20
N ASN A 156 0.71 -21.73 -1.00
CA ASN A 156 1.41 -22.07 0.23
C ASN A 156 1.20 -23.54 0.65
N GLU A 157 0.02 -24.10 0.39
CA GLU A 157 -0.30 -25.53 0.59
C GLU A 157 0.39 -26.45 -0.43
N GLY A 158 1.05 -25.88 -1.44
CA GLY A 158 1.79 -26.63 -2.44
C GLY A 158 1.00 -27.03 -3.67
N PHE A 159 0.04 -26.19 -4.10
CA PHE A 159 -0.75 -26.41 -5.32
C PHE A 159 -0.72 -25.23 -6.27
N PHE A 160 -0.61 -25.52 -7.55
CA PHE A 160 -0.82 -24.55 -8.63
C PHE A 160 -2.32 -24.25 -8.86
N VAL A 161 -2.61 -23.23 -9.65
CA VAL A 161 -3.98 -22.80 -9.98
C VAL A 161 -4.77 -23.93 -10.67
N ASP A 162 -4.10 -24.71 -11.52
CA ASP A 162 -4.69 -25.88 -12.20
C ASP A 162 -4.91 -27.10 -11.29
N GLY A 163 -4.51 -27.02 -10.02
CA GLY A 163 -4.62 -28.07 -9.02
C GLY A 163 -3.47 -29.08 -9.02
N THR A 164 -2.46 -28.92 -9.88
CA THR A 164 -1.28 -29.79 -9.83
C THR A 164 -0.41 -29.48 -8.61
N PRO A 165 0.20 -30.49 -7.96
CA PRO A 165 1.03 -30.27 -6.80
C PRO A 165 2.39 -29.69 -7.15
N ILE A 166 2.88 -28.76 -6.33
CA ILE A 166 4.24 -28.21 -6.40
C ILE A 166 5.19 -29.27 -5.84
N LYS A 167 6.11 -29.76 -6.67
CA LYS A 167 7.04 -30.84 -6.29
C LYS A 167 7.96 -30.46 -5.13
N LYS A 168 8.35 -29.20 -5.03
CA LYS A 168 9.23 -28.69 -3.97
C LYS A 168 8.74 -27.30 -3.54
N PRO A 169 7.78 -27.24 -2.61
CA PRO A 169 7.31 -25.97 -2.07
C PRO A 169 8.47 -25.17 -1.47
N GLY A 170 8.45 -23.85 -1.70
CA GLY A 170 9.40 -22.94 -1.07
C GLY A 170 8.93 -22.47 0.32
N VAL A 171 9.50 -21.37 0.80
CA VAL A 171 9.05 -20.74 2.04
C VAL A 171 7.63 -20.17 1.81
N PRO A 172 6.64 -20.50 2.68
CA PRO A 172 5.30 -19.96 2.54
C PRO A 172 5.29 -18.42 2.60
N PHE A 173 4.45 -17.82 1.77
CA PHE A 173 4.21 -16.38 1.80
C PHE A 173 3.47 -15.98 3.07
N GLU A 174 3.94 -14.90 3.70
CA GLU A 174 3.21 -14.11 4.68
C GLU A 174 2.66 -12.84 4.02
N TYR A 175 1.48 -12.41 4.44
CA TYR A 175 0.86 -11.28 3.80
C TYR A 175 0.05 -10.40 4.73
N GLY A 176 0.15 -9.09 4.46
CA GLY A 176 -0.75 -8.08 4.97
C GLY A 176 -1.86 -7.75 3.98
N VAL A 177 -2.80 -6.95 4.44
CA VAL A 177 -3.94 -6.45 3.67
C VAL A 177 -4.20 -4.97 3.96
N ALA A 178 -4.99 -4.31 3.10
CA ALA A 178 -5.44 -2.95 3.39
C ALA A 178 -6.70 -2.94 4.27
N CYS A 179 -6.82 -1.87 5.07
CA CYS A 179 -8.03 -1.52 5.81
C CYS A 179 -8.27 0.01 5.75
N TYR A 180 -9.45 0.47 6.16
CA TYR A 180 -9.91 1.83 5.92
C TYR A 180 -10.53 2.41 7.20
N PRO A 181 -9.86 3.33 7.92
CA PRO A 181 -10.40 3.94 9.12
C PRO A 181 -11.73 4.68 8.90
N GLU A 182 -11.93 5.20 7.69
CA GLU A 182 -13.13 5.95 7.30
C GLU A 182 -14.04 5.20 6.30
N LYS A 183 -13.82 3.90 6.10
CA LYS A 183 -14.42 2.96 5.18
C LYS A 183 -13.89 3.02 3.73
N HIS A 184 -13.94 1.87 3.05
CA HIS A 184 -13.70 1.75 1.62
C HIS A 184 -14.81 2.44 0.80
N GLU A 185 -14.46 3.06 -0.35
CA GLU A 185 -15.41 3.81 -1.20
C GLU A 185 -16.64 2.99 -1.60
N GLU A 186 -16.48 1.71 -1.89
CA GLU A 186 -17.56 0.82 -2.32
C GLU A 186 -18.29 0.13 -1.15
N ALA A 187 -17.79 0.24 0.08
CA ALA A 187 -18.48 -0.33 1.23
C ALA A 187 -19.71 0.53 1.59
N PRO A 188 -20.86 -0.07 1.84
CA PRO A 188 -22.06 0.68 2.20
C PRO A 188 -21.95 1.37 3.56
N ASN A 189 -21.23 0.78 4.50
CA ASN A 189 -20.94 1.34 5.83
C ASN A 189 -19.65 0.77 6.40
N LEU A 190 -19.16 1.34 7.50
CA LEU A 190 -17.92 0.94 8.14
C LEU A 190 -18.01 -0.47 8.73
N GLU A 191 -19.14 -0.85 9.30
CA GLU A 191 -19.33 -2.17 9.93
C GLU A 191 -19.14 -3.31 8.92
N LEU A 192 -19.70 -3.16 7.71
CA LEU A 192 -19.54 -4.16 6.66
C LEU A 192 -18.10 -4.20 6.12
N ASP A 193 -17.46 -3.05 6.00
CA ASP A 193 -16.04 -3.00 5.61
C ASP A 193 -15.12 -3.68 6.63
N MET A 194 -15.42 -3.50 7.92
CA MET A 194 -14.72 -4.18 9.00
C MET A 194 -14.99 -5.70 9.01
N GLN A 195 -16.19 -6.15 8.62
CA GLN A 195 -16.45 -7.58 8.41
C GLN A 195 -15.58 -8.16 7.30
N TYR A 196 -15.33 -7.40 6.22
CA TYR A 196 -14.40 -7.82 5.18
C TYR A 196 -12.96 -7.89 5.72
N LEU A 197 -12.54 -6.97 6.58
CA LEU A 197 -11.23 -7.07 7.24
C LEU A 197 -11.16 -8.30 8.14
N LYS A 198 -12.21 -8.60 8.89
CA LYS A 198 -12.30 -9.83 9.71
C LYS A 198 -12.18 -11.09 8.84
N GLN A 199 -12.88 -11.16 7.72
CA GLN A 199 -12.76 -12.27 6.77
C GLN A 199 -11.32 -12.44 6.25
N LYS A 200 -10.63 -11.33 5.91
CA LYS A 200 -9.23 -11.38 5.48
C LYS A 200 -8.31 -11.93 6.58
N GLN A 201 -8.53 -11.52 7.85
CA GLN A 201 -7.81 -12.09 8.99
C GLN A 201 -8.10 -13.58 9.14
N ASP A 202 -9.37 -14.00 9.07
CA ASP A 202 -9.77 -15.40 9.23
C ASP A 202 -9.21 -16.30 8.11
N LEU A 203 -8.97 -15.75 6.94
CA LEU A 203 -8.27 -16.40 5.84
C LEU A 203 -6.74 -16.42 5.99
N GLY A 204 -6.18 -15.77 7.02
CA GLY A 204 -4.75 -15.84 7.33
C GLY A 204 -3.94 -14.57 7.14
N ALA A 205 -4.56 -13.41 6.88
CA ALA A 205 -3.83 -12.15 6.88
C ALA A 205 -3.23 -11.87 8.27
N GLN A 206 -1.95 -11.49 8.31
CA GLN A 206 -1.19 -11.38 9.56
C GLN A 206 -1.04 -9.94 10.06
N TYR A 207 -1.25 -8.96 9.23
CA TYR A 207 -1.29 -7.53 9.59
C TYR A 207 -2.16 -6.75 8.60
N ALA A 208 -2.52 -5.55 8.95
CA ALA A 208 -3.20 -4.62 8.06
C ALA A 208 -2.51 -3.27 8.04
N VAL A 209 -2.50 -2.62 6.87
CA VAL A 209 -2.05 -1.23 6.71
C VAL A 209 -3.27 -0.38 6.36
N THR A 210 -3.44 0.75 7.05
CA THR A 210 -4.61 1.61 6.79
C THR A 210 -4.43 2.45 5.53
N GLN A 211 -5.54 2.81 4.88
CA GLN A 211 -5.56 3.98 3.99
C GLN A 211 -5.15 5.22 4.78
N LEU A 212 -4.59 6.22 4.09
CA LEU A 212 -4.22 7.49 4.71
C LEU A 212 -5.45 8.16 5.36
N PHE A 213 -5.20 8.85 6.46
CA PHE A 213 -6.16 9.66 7.22
C PHE A 213 -5.44 10.85 7.86
N PHE A 214 -6.19 11.87 8.28
CA PHE A 214 -5.63 13.11 8.84
C PHE A 214 -6.09 13.39 10.26
N ASP A 215 -7.03 12.60 10.79
CA ASP A 215 -7.54 12.67 12.15
C ASP A 215 -7.29 11.35 12.88
N ASN A 216 -6.43 11.38 13.90
CA ASN A 216 -6.07 10.19 14.69
C ASN A 216 -7.27 9.57 15.42
N ARG A 217 -8.30 10.35 15.76
CA ARG A 217 -9.53 9.83 16.39
C ARG A 217 -10.21 8.78 15.50
N LYS A 218 -10.19 8.98 14.17
CA LYS A 218 -10.73 7.99 13.20
C LYS A 218 -9.97 6.66 13.28
N TYR A 219 -8.66 6.71 13.42
CA TYR A 219 -7.84 5.52 13.58
C TYR A 219 -8.07 4.83 14.94
N PHE A 220 -8.10 5.58 16.02
CA PHE A 220 -8.33 5.03 17.36
C PHE A 220 -9.71 4.36 17.46
N ASP A 221 -10.76 5.04 17.00
CA ASP A 221 -12.13 4.51 16.96
C ASP A 221 -12.21 3.24 16.09
N PHE A 222 -11.53 3.24 14.94
CA PHE A 222 -11.45 2.08 14.07
C PHE A 222 -10.78 0.90 14.77
N VAL A 223 -9.63 1.10 15.40
CA VAL A 223 -8.90 0.04 16.11
C VAL A 223 -9.74 -0.50 17.29
N GLU A 224 -10.38 0.37 18.06
CA GLU A 224 -11.25 -0.07 19.15
C GLU A 224 -12.40 -0.95 18.66
N LYS A 225 -13.10 -0.52 17.60
CA LYS A 225 -14.16 -1.31 16.96
C LYS A 225 -13.63 -2.62 16.41
N ALA A 226 -12.47 -2.61 15.76
CA ALA A 226 -11.83 -3.81 15.23
C ALA A 226 -11.56 -4.85 16.33
N ARG A 227 -11.03 -4.41 17.48
CA ARG A 227 -10.81 -5.30 18.63
C ARG A 227 -12.11 -5.87 19.17
N LYS A 228 -13.19 -5.10 19.26
CA LYS A 228 -14.52 -5.58 19.68
C LYS A 228 -15.10 -6.62 18.71
N MET A 229 -14.74 -6.56 17.43
CA MET A 229 -15.14 -7.55 16.41
C MET A 229 -14.21 -8.77 16.36
N GLY A 230 -13.21 -8.87 17.24
CA GLY A 230 -12.26 -9.99 17.26
C GLY A 230 -11.19 -9.90 16.15
N ILE A 231 -10.93 -8.74 15.61
CA ILE A 231 -9.78 -8.49 14.74
C ILE A 231 -8.56 -8.24 15.63
N THR A 232 -7.59 -9.15 15.63
CA THR A 232 -6.45 -9.17 16.54
C THR A 232 -5.12 -8.83 15.87
N ILE A 233 -5.05 -8.92 14.55
CA ILE A 233 -3.84 -8.61 13.79
C ILE A 233 -3.37 -7.17 14.04
N PRO A 234 -2.05 -6.88 13.94
CA PRO A 234 -1.53 -5.51 13.95
C PRO A 234 -2.19 -4.66 12.86
N ILE A 235 -2.60 -3.45 13.23
CA ILE A 235 -3.14 -2.44 12.30
C ILE A 235 -2.14 -1.29 12.27
N ILE A 236 -1.43 -1.15 11.17
CA ILE A 236 -0.37 -0.15 10.99
C ILE A 236 -0.99 1.11 10.37
N PRO A 237 -0.92 2.28 11.01
CA PRO A 237 -1.44 3.50 10.43
C PRO A 237 -0.62 3.93 9.21
N GLY A 238 -1.30 4.16 8.10
CA GLY A 238 -0.75 4.71 6.87
C GLY A 238 -0.86 6.22 6.85
N ILE A 239 0.26 6.92 6.74
CA ILE A 239 0.34 8.38 6.88
C ILE A 239 0.96 9.02 5.64
N LYS A 240 0.40 10.12 5.20
CA LYS A 240 0.91 10.91 4.09
C LYS A 240 0.86 12.40 4.43
N PRO A 241 1.99 13.14 4.33
CA PRO A 241 2.01 14.57 4.52
C PRO A 241 1.13 15.29 3.47
N PHE A 242 0.41 16.31 3.91
CA PHE A 242 -0.33 17.23 3.04
C PHE A 242 0.67 18.14 2.31
N ALA A 243 0.64 18.19 0.97
CA ALA A 243 1.74 18.73 0.19
C ALA A 243 1.37 19.88 -0.78
N LYS A 244 0.07 20.09 -1.04
CA LYS A 244 -0.39 21.06 -2.06
C LYS A 244 -1.77 21.61 -1.73
N LEU A 245 -2.00 22.87 -2.05
CA LEU A 245 -3.31 23.52 -1.88
C LEU A 245 -4.46 22.75 -2.57
N SER A 246 -4.20 22.22 -3.76
CA SER A 246 -5.21 21.43 -4.51
C SER A 246 -5.65 20.17 -3.78
N GLN A 247 -4.90 19.68 -2.80
CA GLN A 247 -5.24 18.48 -2.04
C GLN A 247 -6.46 18.68 -1.11
N LEU A 248 -6.85 19.93 -0.80
CA LEU A 248 -8.11 20.21 -0.11
C LEU A 248 -9.32 19.56 -0.80
N THR A 249 -9.29 19.48 -2.13
CA THR A 249 -10.40 18.90 -2.90
C THR A 249 -10.06 17.52 -3.47
N ILE A 250 -8.78 17.29 -3.82
CA ILE A 250 -8.36 16.03 -4.45
C ILE A 250 -8.34 14.89 -3.45
N VAL A 251 -7.83 15.12 -2.23
CA VAL A 251 -7.65 14.06 -1.23
C VAL A 251 -8.99 13.45 -0.78
N PRO A 252 -9.98 14.24 -0.33
CA PRO A 252 -11.29 13.68 0.03
C PRO A 252 -11.97 12.95 -1.13
N LYS A 253 -11.84 13.48 -2.34
CA LYS A 253 -12.46 12.89 -3.54
C LYS A 253 -11.79 11.58 -3.96
N THR A 254 -10.47 11.47 -3.82
CA THR A 254 -9.69 10.34 -4.33
C THR A 254 -9.58 9.21 -3.31
N PHE A 255 -9.37 9.57 -2.04
CA PHE A 255 -9.11 8.60 -0.97
C PHE A 255 -10.30 8.40 -0.03
N HIS A 256 -11.38 9.17 -0.24
CA HIS A 256 -12.62 9.10 0.56
C HIS A 256 -12.38 9.24 2.06
N CYS A 257 -11.41 10.09 2.42
CA CYS A 257 -11.07 10.44 3.79
C CYS A 257 -11.40 11.91 4.08
N ASP A 258 -11.78 12.21 5.32
CA ASP A 258 -12.08 13.56 5.77
C ASP A 258 -10.79 14.34 6.05
N LEU A 259 -10.83 15.64 5.78
CA LEU A 259 -9.81 16.58 6.28
C LEU A 259 -10.36 17.25 7.54
N PRO A 260 -9.64 17.22 8.68
CA PRO A 260 -10.03 17.95 9.88
C PRO A 260 -10.26 19.43 9.60
N GLN A 261 -11.26 20.03 10.24
CA GLN A 261 -11.59 21.45 10.06
C GLN A 261 -10.37 22.34 10.34
N GLU A 262 -9.57 21.99 11.35
CA GLU A 262 -8.37 22.70 11.74
C GLU A 262 -7.33 22.69 10.61
N LEU A 263 -7.02 21.50 10.05
CA LEU A 263 -6.10 21.37 8.92
C LEU A 263 -6.61 22.16 7.69
N ALA A 264 -7.87 21.98 7.34
CA ALA A 264 -8.47 22.66 6.19
C ALA A 264 -8.41 24.18 6.34
N SER A 265 -8.69 24.70 7.54
CA SER A 265 -8.64 26.13 7.84
C SER A 265 -7.23 26.71 7.74
N GLU A 266 -6.20 25.97 8.21
CA GLU A 266 -4.81 26.40 8.10
C GLU A 266 -4.32 26.36 6.64
N VAL A 267 -4.67 25.31 5.88
CA VAL A 267 -4.33 25.22 4.45
C VAL A 267 -4.96 26.36 3.66
N LEU A 268 -6.18 26.79 3.98
CA LEU A 268 -6.84 27.92 3.31
C LEU A 268 -6.12 29.29 3.55
N LYS A 269 -5.29 29.40 4.57
CA LYS A 269 -4.44 30.58 4.83
C LYS A 269 -3.13 30.56 4.03
N CYS A 270 -2.72 29.39 3.57
CA CYS A 270 -1.50 29.24 2.76
C CYS A 270 -1.67 29.91 1.40
N LYS A 271 -0.61 30.58 0.95
CA LYS A 271 -0.60 31.29 -0.35
C LYS A 271 0.05 30.48 -1.45
N THR A 272 0.95 29.57 -1.08
CA THR A 272 1.76 28.76 -1.99
C THR A 272 1.73 27.27 -1.60
N ASP A 273 2.10 26.41 -2.53
CA ASP A 273 2.31 24.98 -2.22
C ASP A 273 3.46 24.78 -1.23
N ASP A 274 4.43 25.68 -1.15
CA ASP A 274 5.52 25.58 -0.18
C ASP A 274 5.05 25.90 1.25
N ASP A 275 4.13 26.85 1.43
CA ASP A 275 3.45 27.07 2.71
C ASP A 275 2.67 25.82 3.11
N ALA A 276 1.93 25.23 2.15
CA ALA A 276 1.17 24.00 2.40
C ALA A 276 2.05 22.79 2.75
N LYS A 277 3.25 22.68 2.17
CA LYS A 277 4.24 21.64 2.53
C LYS A 277 4.76 21.83 3.96
N ALA A 278 5.13 23.06 4.34
CA ALA A 278 5.60 23.34 5.70
C ALA A 278 4.55 22.98 6.74
N LEU A 279 3.31 23.42 6.52
CA LEU A 279 2.16 23.05 7.36
C LEU A 279 1.95 21.53 7.38
N GLY A 280 2.05 20.87 6.23
CA GLY A 280 1.88 19.42 6.12
C GLY A 280 2.95 18.63 6.89
N VAL A 281 4.20 19.10 6.93
CA VAL A 281 5.27 18.51 7.76
C VAL A 281 4.95 18.68 9.25
N GLU A 282 4.54 19.88 9.67
CA GLU A 282 4.19 20.17 11.05
C GLU A 282 3.00 19.31 11.51
N TRP A 283 1.91 19.31 10.75
CA TRP A 283 0.73 18.50 11.03
C TRP A 283 1.06 17.02 11.14
N THR A 284 1.77 16.49 10.14
CA THR A 284 2.12 15.06 10.11
C THR A 284 3.07 14.70 11.25
N THR A 285 4.01 15.56 11.61
CA THR A 285 4.90 15.34 12.77
C THR A 285 4.09 15.24 14.05
N GLN A 286 3.13 16.15 14.27
CA GLN A 286 2.26 16.11 15.44
C GLN A 286 1.36 14.88 15.45
N GLN A 287 0.77 14.54 14.31
CA GLN A 287 -0.04 13.35 14.11
C GLN A 287 0.74 12.07 14.47
N CYS A 288 1.97 11.94 14.01
CA CYS A 288 2.84 10.79 14.33
C CYS A 288 3.23 10.75 15.81
N LYS A 289 3.54 11.90 16.44
CA LYS A 289 3.83 11.95 17.87
C LYS A 289 2.67 11.41 18.70
N GLU A 290 1.45 11.88 18.44
CA GLU A 290 0.24 11.42 19.12
C GLU A 290 0.02 9.91 18.92
N LEU A 291 0.23 9.38 17.72
CA LEU A 291 0.14 7.95 17.45
C LEU A 291 1.15 7.15 18.27
N TYR A 292 2.42 7.57 18.33
CA TYR A 292 3.43 6.89 19.14
C TYR A 292 3.14 7.00 20.66
N GLU A 293 2.70 8.15 21.12
CA GLU A 293 2.32 8.37 22.53
C GLU A 293 1.11 7.51 22.95
N SER A 294 0.22 7.18 22.00
CA SER A 294 -0.91 6.25 22.21
C SER A 294 -0.52 4.77 22.20
N GLY A 295 0.78 4.45 21.99
CA GLY A 295 1.29 3.08 22.00
C GLY A 295 1.41 2.43 20.62
N VAL A 296 1.15 3.16 19.53
CA VAL A 296 1.47 2.69 18.18
C VAL A 296 2.98 2.59 18.03
N LYS A 297 3.50 1.43 17.63
CA LYS A 297 4.95 1.20 17.49
C LYS A 297 5.46 1.39 16.07
N ASN A 298 4.59 1.26 15.07
CA ASN A 298 4.97 1.26 13.66
C ASN A 298 4.05 2.18 12.87
N ILE A 299 4.61 3.10 12.09
CA ILE A 299 3.89 3.96 11.16
C ILE A 299 4.35 3.65 9.73
N HIS A 300 3.43 3.60 8.78
CA HIS A 300 3.74 3.41 7.37
C HIS A 300 3.58 4.72 6.60
N PHE A 301 4.65 5.19 5.95
CA PHE A 301 4.62 6.44 5.18
C PHE A 301 4.39 6.23 3.69
N TYR A 302 3.42 6.94 3.15
CA TYR A 302 3.16 7.06 1.71
C TYR A 302 4.05 8.14 1.11
N THR A 303 5.17 7.76 0.47
CA THR A 303 6.21 8.71 0.03
C THR A 303 5.97 9.31 -1.35
N VAL A 304 5.00 8.81 -2.11
CA VAL A 304 4.74 9.26 -3.48
C VAL A 304 4.55 10.77 -3.54
N SER A 305 5.44 11.45 -4.26
CA SER A 305 5.51 12.93 -4.36
C SER A 305 5.69 13.67 -3.03
N ALA A 306 6.13 13.00 -1.98
CA ALA A 306 6.25 13.57 -0.63
C ALA A 306 7.51 13.11 0.13
N VAL A 307 8.49 12.49 -0.52
CA VAL A 307 9.65 11.89 0.17
C VAL A 307 10.45 12.89 1.00
N ASP A 308 10.66 14.13 0.51
CA ASP A 308 11.40 15.15 1.25
C ASP A 308 10.65 15.60 2.51
N MET A 309 9.33 15.67 2.45
CA MET A 309 8.48 15.96 3.60
C MET A 309 8.48 14.79 4.60
N VAL A 310 8.38 13.55 4.11
CA VAL A 310 8.49 12.35 4.97
C VAL A 310 9.85 12.33 5.66
N ARG A 311 10.93 12.65 4.95
CA ARG A 311 12.26 12.77 5.55
C ARG A 311 12.27 13.80 6.70
N GLN A 312 11.74 15.00 6.49
CA GLN A 312 11.66 16.03 7.54
C GLN A 312 10.81 15.56 8.73
N VAL A 313 9.70 14.88 8.48
CA VAL A 313 8.88 14.28 9.55
C VAL A 313 9.69 13.25 10.33
N VAL A 314 10.41 12.36 9.67
CA VAL A 314 11.26 11.34 10.28
C VAL A 314 12.38 11.99 11.09
N GLU A 315 13.06 13.01 10.54
CA GLU A 315 14.08 13.80 11.28
C GLU A 315 13.54 14.46 12.56
N ASN A 316 12.26 14.84 12.59
CA ASN A 316 11.61 15.41 13.77
C ASN A 316 11.15 14.36 14.81
N LEU A 317 11.13 13.08 14.46
CA LEU A 317 10.59 11.99 15.26
C LEU A 317 11.67 11.08 15.85
N PHE A 318 12.81 10.95 15.15
CA PHE A 318 13.93 10.05 15.45
C PHE A 318 15.25 10.81 15.58
#